data_f7a87874f4103016754d21b89a3b58f7
#
_entry.id   f7a87874f4103016754d21b89a3b58f7
#
_cell.length_a   1.000
_cell.length_b   1.000
_cell.length_c   1.000
_cell.angle_alpha   90.00
_cell.angle_beta   90.00
_cell.angle_gamma   90.00
#
_symmetry.space_group_name_H-M   'P 1'
#
loop_
_entity.id
_entity.type
_entity.pdbx_description
1 polymer ?
#
loop_
_entity_poly.entity_id
_entity_poly.type
_entity_poly.pdbx_seq_one_letter_code
_entity_poly.pdbx_strand_id
1 'polypeptide(L)'
;MNPIYSSMGTTIFEAMSARARANGAINLGQGFADGRGPEAVLEAAARAVLEKSNQYPPMAGLPELRQAVADHYARHQALNLAVEEVIVTSGATEALAAALFALIEPGDEVLCFQPLYDAYVPLIRRAGGVPRFVRLSPPEWRIERAALEAAVTPKTRLILINNPLNPAATMTSAEDLAMLADFCVAHDLTAICDEVWEHVTFDGGRHLPLIGFPGMRERTVKIGSAGKIFALTGFKVGWMCAAPPLARVLAKAHQFLTFTTPPNLQWAVAEGLATQDGWVQDARHRFQAGRDRLASGLRNAGFAVLPSAATYFLSVDLTASGLAMDDVTFSERLVDEAKVATIPVSAFYAEDPVTNVVRFCFVKEDAVLDEALAQVKAWRTALG
;
A
#
# COMPACT_ATOMS: atom_id res chain seq x y z
N MET A 1 8.92 4.80 -29.09
CA MET A 1 8.49 4.15 -27.82
C MET A 1 7.93 5.23 -26.91
N ASN A 2 7.03 4.89 -26.00
CA ASN A 2 6.49 5.87 -25.04
C ASN A 2 7.62 6.36 -24.10
N PRO A 3 7.92 7.67 -24.05
CA PRO A 3 9.06 8.20 -23.30
C PRO A 3 8.96 7.98 -21.80
N ILE A 4 7.75 7.90 -21.24
CA ILE A 4 7.53 7.63 -19.80
C ILE A 4 8.18 6.29 -19.42
N TYR A 5 7.87 5.24 -20.17
CA TYR A 5 8.36 3.90 -19.86
C TYR A 5 9.81 3.67 -20.32
N SER A 6 10.22 4.26 -21.45
CA SER A 6 11.60 4.09 -21.95
C SER A 6 12.65 4.81 -21.11
N SER A 7 12.24 5.78 -20.29
CA SER A 7 13.15 6.50 -19.37
C SER A 7 13.22 5.85 -17.97
N MET A 8 12.37 4.86 -17.67
CA MET A 8 12.38 4.19 -16.37
C MET A 8 13.53 3.20 -16.27
N GLY A 9 14.27 3.25 -15.18
CA GLY A 9 15.27 2.26 -14.81
C GLY A 9 14.63 1.05 -14.10
N THR A 10 15.50 0.11 -13.68
CA THR A 10 15.11 -0.99 -12.79
C THR A 10 14.63 -0.41 -11.45
N THR A 11 13.50 -0.90 -10.95
CA THR A 11 13.00 -0.42 -9.64
C THR A 11 13.95 -0.81 -8.51
N ILE A 12 13.98 -0.01 -7.45
CA ILE A 12 14.81 -0.31 -6.27
C ILE A 12 14.47 -1.69 -5.69
N PHE A 13 13.20 -2.10 -5.75
CA PHE A 13 12.75 -3.40 -5.28
C PHE A 13 13.40 -4.57 -6.04
N GLU A 14 13.45 -4.47 -7.37
CA GLU A 14 14.08 -5.49 -8.19
C GLU A 14 15.61 -5.44 -8.04
N ALA A 15 16.21 -4.27 -8.03
CA ALA A 15 17.65 -4.09 -7.85
C ALA A 15 18.13 -4.69 -6.51
N MET A 16 17.47 -4.36 -5.40
CA MET A 16 17.80 -4.89 -4.07
C MET A 16 17.51 -6.39 -3.96
N SER A 17 16.45 -6.87 -4.60
CA SER A 17 16.13 -8.31 -4.61
C SER A 17 17.12 -9.11 -5.45
N ALA A 18 17.57 -8.58 -6.59
CA ALA A 18 18.62 -9.20 -7.39
C ALA A 18 19.95 -9.25 -6.62
N ARG A 19 20.32 -8.13 -5.95
CA ARG A 19 21.51 -8.07 -5.11
C ARG A 19 21.43 -9.05 -3.94
N ALA A 20 20.26 -9.17 -3.29
CA ALA A 20 20.05 -10.15 -2.22
C ALA A 20 20.23 -11.59 -2.71
N ARG A 21 19.64 -11.96 -3.85
CA ARG A 21 19.79 -13.28 -4.46
C ARG A 21 21.27 -13.58 -4.79
N ALA A 22 21.96 -12.62 -5.38
CA ALA A 22 23.39 -12.78 -5.75
C ALA A 22 24.30 -12.98 -4.53
N ASN A 23 23.93 -12.42 -3.38
CA ASN A 23 24.69 -12.50 -2.13
C ASN A 23 24.22 -13.62 -1.18
N GLY A 24 23.16 -14.37 -1.51
CA GLY A 24 22.53 -15.32 -0.58
C GLY A 24 21.98 -14.62 0.67
N ALA A 25 21.53 -13.38 0.54
CA ALA A 25 21.12 -12.55 1.67
C ALA A 25 19.64 -12.79 2.04
N ILE A 26 19.31 -12.66 3.33
CA ILE A 26 17.94 -12.64 3.82
C ILE A 26 17.26 -11.37 3.32
N ASN A 27 16.13 -11.53 2.62
CA ASN A 27 15.46 -10.38 2.02
C ASN A 27 14.35 -9.82 2.93
N LEU A 28 14.68 -8.79 3.71
CA LEU A 28 13.73 -7.97 4.48
C LEU A 28 13.30 -6.69 3.72
N GLY A 29 13.60 -6.59 2.43
CA GLY A 29 13.21 -5.44 1.59
C GLY A 29 11.82 -5.61 0.94
N GLN A 30 11.39 -6.84 0.67
CA GLN A 30 10.14 -7.09 -0.05
C GLN A 30 8.90 -7.05 0.85
N GLY A 31 7.81 -6.46 0.34
CA GLY A 31 6.57 -6.22 1.07
C GLY A 31 5.50 -7.30 0.86
N PHE A 32 5.85 -8.56 1.01
CA PHE A 32 4.88 -9.66 1.07
C PHE A 32 5.20 -10.61 2.23
N ALA A 33 4.13 -11.19 2.80
CA ALA A 33 4.25 -12.12 3.90
C ALA A 33 4.74 -13.48 3.42
N ASP A 34 5.56 -14.14 4.23
CA ASP A 34 5.82 -15.56 4.10
C ASP A 34 4.55 -16.34 4.49
N GLY A 35 4.38 -17.53 3.90
CA GLY A 35 3.22 -18.37 4.17
C GLY A 35 2.21 -18.40 3.01
N ARG A 36 1.16 -19.22 3.19
CA ARG A 36 0.22 -19.59 2.12
C ARG A 36 -1.10 -18.82 2.16
N GLY A 37 -1.31 -17.92 3.12
CA GLY A 37 -2.62 -17.31 3.36
C GLY A 37 -3.63 -18.29 3.99
N PRO A 38 -4.92 -17.90 4.10
CA PRO A 38 -5.95 -18.77 4.68
C PRO A 38 -6.25 -19.97 3.78
N GLU A 39 -6.11 -21.18 4.32
CA GLU A 39 -6.33 -22.43 3.59
C GLU A 39 -7.74 -22.52 2.99
N ALA A 40 -8.74 -22.08 3.74
CA ALA A 40 -10.13 -22.05 3.27
C ALA A 40 -10.31 -21.21 1.98
N VAL A 41 -9.57 -20.10 1.84
CA VAL A 41 -9.62 -19.27 0.63
C VAL A 41 -8.92 -19.97 -0.54
N LEU A 42 -7.81 -20.67 -0.29
CA LEU A 42 -7.11 -21.47 -1.31
C LEU A 42 -7.99 -22.62 -1.81
N GLU A 43 -8.63 -23.35 -0.89
CA GLU A 43 -9.57 -24.43 -1.23
C GLU A 43 -10.78 -23.91 -1.99
N ALA A 44 -11.34 -22.75 -1.58
CA ALA A 44 -12.45 -22.13 -2.29
C ALA A 44 -12.05 -21.75 -3.73
N ALA A 45 -10.83 -21.27 -3.96
CA ALA A 45 -10.34 -21.01 -5.31
C ALA A 45 -10.23 -22.31 -6.16
N ALA A 46 -9.72 -23.38 -5.55
CA ALA A 46 -9.59 -24.67 -6.21
C ALA A 46 -10.98 -25.27 -6.54
N ARG A 47 -11.92 -25.26 -5.58
CA ARG A 47 -13.30 -25.68 -5.81
C ARG A 47 -13.96 -24.87 -6.92
N ALA A 48 -13.77 -23.55 -6.93
CA ALA A 48 -14.40 -22.70 -7.91
C ALA A 48 -13.91 -22.98 -9.35
N VAL A 49 -12.66 -23.38 -9.53
CA VAL A 49 -12.15 -23.82 -10.85
C VAL A 49 -12.91 -25.05 -11.36
N LEU A 50 -13.24 -25.99 -10.48
CA LEU A 50 -13.86 -27.27 -10.83
C LEU A 50 -15.40 -27.20 -10.91
N GLU A 51 -16.03 -26.38 -10.08
CA GLU A 51 -17.48 -26.42 -9.84
C GLU A 51 -18.23 -25.19 -10.38
N LYS A 52 -17.52 -24.07 -10.65
CA LYS A 52 -18.15 -22.83 -11.12
C LYS A 52 -17.82 -22.58 -12.59
N SER A 53 -18.49 -21.58 -13.18
CA SER A 53 -18.18 -21.16 -14.55
C SER A 53 -16.77 -20.54 -14.62
N ASN A 54 -16.00 -21.00 -15.59
CA ASN A 54 -14.69 -20.41 -15.95
C ASN A 54 -14.80 -19.42 -17.12
N GLN A 55 -16.01 -19.03 -17.50
CA GLN A 55 -16.24 -17.99 -18.50
C GLN A 55 -16.18 -16.61 -17.87
N TYR A 56 -16.16 -15.57 -18.70
CA TYR A 56 -16.11 -14.19 -18.24
C TYR A 56 -17.24 -13.89 -17.24
N PRO A 57 -16.92 -13.44 -16.03
CA PRO A 57 -17.91 -12.90 -15.13
C PRO A 57 -18.37 -11.51 -15.60
N PRO A 58 -19.39 -10.91 -14.98
CA PRO A 58 -19.75 -9.52 -15.26
C PRO A 58 -18.54 -8.59 -15.13
N MET A 59 -18.45 -7.58 -15.99
CA MET A 59 -17.32 -6.65 -16.07
C MET A 59 -17.01 -5.99 -14.72
N ALA A 60 -18.01 -5.53 -13.98
CA ALA A 60 -17.82 -4.93 -12.65
C ALA A 60 -17.46 -5.94 -11.54
N GLY A 61 -17.37 -7.22 -11.86
CA GLY A 61 -17.13 -8.32 -10.93
C GLY A 61 -18.37 -9.14 -10.60
N LEU A 62 -18.17 -10.31 -10.00
CA LEU A 62 -19.26 -11.18 -9.54
C LEU A 62 -20.12 -10.44 -8.51
N PRO A 63 -21.46 -10.50 -8.62
CA PRO A 63 -22.35 -9.90 -7.63
C PRO A 63 -22.04 -10.34 -6.20
N GLU A 64 -21.67 -11.59 -6.02
CA GLU A 64 -21.33 -12.18 -4.72
C GLU A 64 -20.09 -11.54 -4.10
N LEU A 65 -19.05 -11.26 -4.89
CA LEU A 65 -17.87 -10.56 -4.38
C LEU A 65 -18.19 -9.10 -4.09
N ARG A 66 -18.92 -8.42 -4.97
CA ARG A 66 -19.31 -7.02 -4.77
C ARG A 66 -20.15 -6.86 -3.50
N GLN A 67 -21.10 -7.78 -3.26
CA GLN A 67 -21.87 -7.80 -2.04
C GLN A 67 -20.98 -8.09 -0.82
N ALA A 68 -20.10 -9.09 -0.90
CA ALA A 68 -19.18 -9.42 0.18
C ALA A 68 -18.27 -8.23 0.56
N VAL A 69 -17.82 -7.43 -0.41
CA VAL A 69 -17.06 -6.20 -0.16
C VAL A 69 -17.91 -5.15 0.55
N ALA A 70 -19.15 -4.93 0.10
CA ALA A 70 -20.08 -3.99 0.74
C ALA A 70 -20.36 -4.39 2.21
N ASP A 71 -20.67 -5.66 2.45
CA ASP A 71 -20.92 -6.20 3.78
C ASP A 71 -19.68 -6.12 4.68
N HIS A 72 -18.51 -6.38 4.12
CA HIS A 72 -17.23 -6.27 4.81
C HIS A 72 -16.99 -4.85 5.31
N TYR A 73 -17.19 -3.84 4.47
CA TYR A 73 -17.03 -2.45 4.86
C TYR A 73 -18.10 -1.96 5.85
N ALA A 74 -19.32 -2.47 5.73
CA ALA A 74 -20.36 -2.21 6.73
C ALA A 74 -19.96 -2.74 8.13
N ARG A 75 -19.40 -3.97 8.19
CA ARG A 75 -18.97 -4.59 9.46
C ARG A 75 -17.74 -3.91 10.07
N HIS A 76 -16.73 -3.58 9.26
CA HIS A 76 -15.42 -3.18 9.77
C HIS A 76 -15.19 -1.67 9.82
N GLN A 77 -15.89 -0.91 8.98
CA GLN A 77 -15.66 0.53 8.82
C GLN A 77 -16.94 1.39 8.91
N ALA A 78 -18.08 0.77 9.22
CA ALA A 78 -19.39 1.43 9.25
C ALA A 78 -19.74 2.17 7.92
N LEU A 79 -19.21 1.70 6.79
CA LEU A 79 -19.52 2.22 5.46
C LEU A 79 -20.64 1.41 4.81
N ASN A 80 -21.80 2.05 4.62
CA ASN A 80 -22.91 1.44 3.90
C ASN A 80 -22.75 1.72 2.40
N LEU A 81 -22.21 0.76 1.67
CA LEU A 81 -22.03 0.79 0.22
C LEU A 81 -23.13 0.00 -0.47
N ALA A 82 -23.68 0.54 -1.55
CA ALA A 82 -24.49 -0.25 -2.48
C ALA A 82 -23.59 -1.12 -3.36
N VAL A 83 -24.11 -2.25 -3.85
CA VAL A 83 -23.33 -3.16 -4.73
C VAL A 83 -22.85 -2.46 -5.99
N GLU A 84 -23.64 -1.49 -6.49
CA GLU A 84 -23.32 -0.70 -7.69
C GLU A 84 -22.11 0.23 -7.49
N GLU A 85 -21.73 0.51 -6.25
CA GLU A 85 -20.57 1.34 -5.92
C GLU A 85 -19.27 0.54 -5.88
N VAL A 86 -19.31 -0.78 -5.99
CA VAL A 86 -18.15 -1.66 -5.92
C VAL A 86 -17.79 -2.18 -7.32
N ILE A 87 -16.54 -1.99 -7.72
CA ILE A 87 -15.97 -2.51 -8.97
C ILE A 87 -14.76 -3.38 -8.62
N VAL A 88 -14.81 -4.65 -9.00
CA VAL A 88 -13.71 -5.58 -8.80
C VAL A 88 -12.63 -5.36 -9.85
N THR A 89 -11.37 -5.36 -9.42
CA THR A 89 -10.21 -5.09 -10.28
C THR A 89 -9.14 -6.17 -10.14
N SER A 90 -8.24 -6.24 -11.11
CA SER A 90 -7.07 -7.14 -11.09
C SER A 90 -5.98 -6.61 -10.15
N GLY A 91 -6.35 -6.50 -8.87
CA GLY A 91 -5.56 -5.91 -7.80
C GLY A 91 -5.62 -4.38 -7.77
N ALA A 92 -5.05 -3.81 -6.71
CA ALA A 92 -5.08 -2.35 -6.49
C ALA A 92 -4.33 -1.56 -7.56
N THR A 93 -3.28 -2.11 -8.17
CA THR A 93 -2.54 -1.42 -9.24
C THR A 93 -3.41 -1.14 -10.47
N GLU A 94 -4.27 -2.10 -10.84
CA GLU A 94 -5.24 -1.86 -11.91
C GLU A 94 -6.32 -0.87 -11.48
N ALA A 95 -6.80 -0.95 -10.23
CA ALA A 95 -7.73 0.02 -9.66
C ALA A 95 -7.19 1.46 -9.74
N LEU A 96 -5.92 1.66 -9.36
CA LEU A 96 -5.21 2.94 -9.47
C LEU A 96 -5.13 3.41 -10.93
N ALA A 97 -4.74 2.53 -11.85
CA ALA A 97 -4.66 2.86 -13.27
C ALA A 97 -6.03 3.25 -13.84
N ALA A 98 -7.08 2.48 -13.53
CA ALA A 98 -8.44 2.78 -13.96
C ALA A 98 -8.94 4.12 -13.42
N ALA A 99 -8.69 4.39 -12.12
CA ALA A 99 -9.08 5.64 -11.48
C ALA A 99 -8.38 6.85 -12.12
N LEU A 100 -7.05 6.78 -12.28
CA LEU A 100 -6.27 7.88 -12.86
C LEU A 100 -6.62 8.11 -14.34
N PHE A 101 -6.82 7.04 -15.14
CA PHE A 101 -7.19 7.18 -16.55
C PHE A 101 -8.63 7.66 -16.75
N ALA A 102 -9.51 7.41 -15.78
CA ALA A 102 -10.90 7.85 -15.83
C ALA A 102 -11.09 9.32 -15.40
N LEU A 103 -10.21 9.83 -14.54
CA LEU A 103 -10.42 11.10 -13.83
C LEU A 103 -9.47 12.23 -14.24
N ILE A 104 -8.37 11.92 -14.94
CA ILE A 104 -7.38 12.92 -15.37
C ILE A 104 -7.65 13.36 -16.79
N GLU A 105 -7.79 14.66 -16.98
CA GLU A 105 -7.69 15.32 -18.27
C GLU A 105 -6.25 15.80 -18.50
N PRO A 106 -5.77 15.92 -19.76
CA PRO A 106 -4.40 16.37 -20.02
C PRO A 106 -4.08 17.73 -19.40
N GLY A 107 -3.08 17.76 -18.53
CA GLY A 107 -2.62 18.94 -17.81
C GLY A 107 -3.22 19.14 -16.43
N ASP A 108 -4.15 18.30 -16.00
CA ASP A 108 -4.63 18.28 -14.62
C ASP A 108 -3.50 17.95 -13.65
N GLU A 109 -3.49 18.61 -12.51
CA GLU A 109 -2.52 18.36 -11.46
C GLU A 109 -3.10 17.41 -10.41
N VAL A 110 -2.25 16.48 -9.95
CA VAL A 110 -2.55 15.50 -8.91
C VAL A 110 -1.63 15.74 -7.73
N LEU A 111 -2.17 16.12 -6.56
CA LEU A 111 -1.41 16.17 -5.32
C LEU A 111 -1.06 14.76 -4.86
N CYS A 112 0.22 14.51 -4.62
CA CYS A 112 0.75 13.24 -4.15
C CYS A 112 1.60 13.46 -2.91
N PHE A 113 1.36 12.67 -1.87
CA PHE A 113 2.23 12.66 -0.69
C PHE A 113 3.44 11.78 -0.96
N GLN A 114 4.63 12.31 -0.69
CA GLN A 114 5.84 11.49 -0.69
C GLN A 114 6.45 11.40 0.72
N PRO A 115 6.90 10.19 1.13
CA PRO A 115 7.21 9.03 0.28
C PRO A 115 5.95 8.40 -0.34
N LEU A 116 6.06 7.91 -1.58
CA LEU A 116 4.95 7.39 -2.36
C LEU A 116 5.27 6.03 -3.03
N TYR A 117 4.26 5.25 -3.32
CA TYR A 117 4.41 4.00 -4.07
C TYR A 117 4.80 4.30 -5.53
N ASP A 118 5.75 3.55 -6.06
CA ASP A 118 6.43 3.80 -7.34
C ASP A 118 5.52 3.80 -8.57
N ALA A 119 4.34 3.17 -8.48
CA ALA A 119 3.38 3.14 -9.58
C ALA A 119 2.63 4.47 -9.78
N TYR A 120 2.54 5.35 -8.77
CA TYR A 120 1.67 6.54 -8.86
C TYR A 120 2.13 7.52 -9.93
N VAL A 121 3.39 7.93 -9.90
CA VAL A 121 3.94 8.92 -10.84
C VAL A 121 3.86 8.48 -12.29
N PRO A 122 4.27 7.24 -12.66
CA PRO A 122 4.13 6.77 -14.04
C PRO A 122 2.68 6.73 -14.52
N LEU A 123 1.74 6.31 -13.66
CA LEU A 123 0.32 6.24 -14.02
C LEU A 123 -0.28 7.63 -14.22
N ILE A 124 0.00 8.60 -13.34
CA ILE A 124 -0.45 9.99 -13.47
C ILE A 124 0.08 10.59 -14.78
N ARG A 125 1.38 10.48 -15.04
CA ARG A 125 1.97 10.98 -16.29
C ARG A 125 1.42 10.28 -17.52
N ARG A 126 1.16 8.98 -17.42
CA ARG A 126 0.57 8.20 -18.52
C ARG A 126 -0.86 8.61 -18.82
N ALA A 127 -1.63 9.03 -17.82
CA ALA A 127 -2.95 9.61 -17.96
C ALA A 127 -2.94 11.03 -18.56
N GLY A 128 -1.77 11.67 -18.66
CA GLY A 128 -1.63 13.06 -19.13
C GLY A 128 -1.59 14.08 -17.97
N GLY A 129 -1.62 13.63 -16.73
CA GLY A 129 -1.60 14.47 -15.54
C GLY A 129 -0.18 14.90 -15.13
N VAL A 130 -0.12 15.89 -14.27
CA VAL A 130 1.10 16.45 -13.69
C VAL A 130 1.11 16.17 -12.18
N PRO A 131 2.02 15.32 -11.68
CA PRO A 131 2.13 15.11 -10.24
C PRO A 131 2.67 16.35 -9.54
N ARG A 132 2.07 16.74 -8.42
CA ARG A 132 2.51 17.79 -7.49
C ARG A 132 2.79 17.13 -6.14
N PHE A 133 3.96 17.36 -5.59
CA PHE A 133 4.40 16.62 -4.41
C PHE A 133 4.25 17.43 -3.13
N VAL A 134 3.71 16.74 -2.10
CA VAL A 134 3.68 17.21 -0.72
C VAL A 134 4.62 16.31 0.08
N ARG A 135 5.71 16.87 0.57
CA ARG A 135 6.73 16.13 1.30
C ARG A 135 6.29 15.87 2.74
N LEU A 136 6.25 14.60 3.12
CA LEU A 136 6.13 14.18 4.52
C LEU A 136 7.51 13.89 5.10
N SER A 137 7.67 14.08 6.40
CA SER A 137 8.97 13.93 7.07
C SER A 137 8.86 13.07 8.34
N PRO A 138 9.93 12.26 8.63
CA PRO A 138 9.97 11.50 9.86
C PRO A 138 10.06 12.45 11.08
N PRO A 139 9.72 11.97 12.28
CA PRO A 139 9.26 10.63 12.59
C PRO A 139 7.75 10.43 12.39
N GLU A 140 6.92 11.47 12.37
CA GLU A 140 5.46 11.42 12.41
C GLU A 140 4.82 11.24 11.03
N TRP A 141 5.46 11.72 9.97
CA TRP A 141 4.95 11.68 8.59
C TRP A 141 3.56 12.34 8.46
N ARG A 142 3.36 13.45 9.19
CA ARG A 142 2.07 14.16 9.24
C ARG A 142 1.78 14.95 7.98
N ILE A 143 0.48 15.09 7.68
CA ILE A 143 -0.02 15.96 6.62
C ILE A 143 -0.24 17.35 7.21
N GLU A 144 0.51 18.34 6.72
CA GLU A 144 0.38 19.72 7.17
C GLU A 144 -0.47 20.52 6.19
N ARG A 145 -1.48 21.24 6.71
CA ARG A 145 -2.36 22.09 5.89
C ARG A 145 -1.57 23.13 5.10
N ALA A 146 -0.57 23.75 5.71
CA ALA A 146 0.26 24.76 5.06
C ALA A 146 1.00 24.20 3.82
N ALA A 147 1.46 22.94 3.88
CA ALA A 147 2.10 22.28 2.75
C ALA A 147 1.11 21.97 1.62
N LEU A 148 -0.13 21.59 1.95
CA LEU A 148 -1.21 21.43 0.97
C LEU A 148 -1.57 22.72 0.27
N GLU A 149 -1.77 23.82 1.04
CA GLU A 149 -2.08 25.15 0.50
C GLU A 149 -0.96 25.71 -0.39
N ALA A 150 0.30 25.38 -0.08
CA ALA A 150 1.44 25.77 -0.92
C ALA A 150 1.54 24.98 -2.23
N ALA A 151 1.01 23.74 -2.26
CA ALA A 151 1.11 22.85 -3.41
C ALA A 151 -0.10 22.91 -4.35
N VAL A 152 -1.28 23.30 -3.86
CA VAL A 152 -2.51 23.39 -4.67
C VAL A 152 -2.47 24.57 -5.64
N THR A 153 -2.98 24.36 -6.85
CA THR A 153 -3.13 25.39 -7.89
C THR A 153 -4.52 25.35 -8.51
N PRO A 154 -4.90 26.31 -9.33
CA PRO A 154 -6.16 26.25 -10.08
C PRO A 154 -6.29 25.07 -11.06
N LYS A 155 -5.19 24.34 -11.34
CA LYS A 155 -5.16 23.14 -12.17
C LYS A 155 -5.28 21.85 -11.36
N THR A 156 -5.15 21.92 -10.06
CA THR A 156 -5.27 20.74 -9.20
C THR A 156 -6.71 20.22 -9.23
N ARG A 157 -6.88 18.92 -9.53
CA ARG A 157 -8.17 18.24 -9.60
C ARG A 157 -8.26 17.04 -8.68
N LEU A 158 -7.12 16.41 -8.41
CA LEU A 158 -7.08 15.18 -7.65
C LEU A 158 -6.06 15.25 -6.52
N ILE A 159 -6.33 14.47 -5.49
CA ILE A 159 -5.39 14.15 -4.43
C ILE A 159 -5.28 12.62 -4.33
N LEU A 160 -4.06 12.10 -4.27
CA LEU A 160 -3.80 10.68 -4.10
C LEU A 160 -3.13 10.45 -2.75
N ILE A 161 -3.79 9.69 -1.89
CA ILE A 161 -3.32 9.34 -0.54
C ILE A 161 -3.18 7.84 -0.39
N ASN A 162 -2.08 7.40 0.25
CA ASN A 162 -1.90 6.03 0.72
C ASN A 162 -2.03 6.00 2.26
N ASN A 163 -3.07 5.36 2.78
CA ASN A 163 -3.33 5.28 4.21
C ASN A 163 -3.89 3.90 4.60
N PRO A 164 -3.23 3.12 5.46
CA PRO A 164 -1.91 3.36 6.09
C PRO A 164 -0.77 3.54 5.08
N LEU A 165 0.24 4.32 5.45
CA LEU A 165 1.29 4.80 4.55
C LEU A 165 2.43 3.77 4.40
N ASN A 166 2.68 3.32 3.19
CA ASN A 166 3.90 2.63 2.80
C ASN A 166 4.85 3.66 2.12
N PRO A 167 6.10 3.84 2.59
CA PRO A 167 6.91 2.96 3.44
C PRO A 167 6.93 3.30 4.94
N ALA A 168 6.32 4.40 5.36
CA ALA A 168 6.49 4.97 6.70
C ALA A 168 5.81 4.15 7.82
N ALA A 169 4.88 3.25 7.49
CA ALA A 169 4.15 2.40 8.43
C ALA A 169 3.28 3.19 9.44
N THR A 170 2.88 4.40 9.09
CA THR A 170 2.01 5.26 9.91
C THR A 170 0.56 5.21 9.43
N MET A 171 -0.35 5.58 10.31
CA MET A 171 -1.74 5.85 9.97
C MET A 171 -2.02 7.35 10.11
N THR A 172 -2.73 7.91 9.14
CA THR A 172 -3.20 9.29 9.22
C THR A 172 -4.21 9.41 10.36
N SER A 173 -4.04 10.40 11.23
CA SER A 173 -4.92 10.63 12.37
C SER A 173 -6.32 11.06 11.93
N ALA A 174 -7.32 10.88 12.81
CA ALA A 174 -8.68 11.36 12.54
C ALA A 174 -8.71 12.89 12.31
N GLU A 175 -7.86 13.64 13.03
CA GLU A 175 -7.73 15.09 12.89
C GLU A 175 -7.16 15.46 11.51
N ASP A 176 -6.08 14.78 11.09
CA ASP A 176 -5.45 15.03 9.79
C ASP A 176 -6.37 14.61 8.63
N LEU A 177 -7.16 13.52 8.81
CA LEU A 177 -8.16 13.09 7.82
C LEU A 177 -9.33 14.09 7.73
N ALA A 178 -9.79 14.64 8.86
CA ALA A 178 -10.84 15.68 8.86
C ALA A 178 -10.33 16.94 8.16
N MET A 179 -9.11 17.38 8.48
CA MET A 179 -8.46 18.52 7.82
C MET A 179 -8.31 18.28 6.31
N LEU A 180 -7.93 17.06 5.91
CA LEU A 180 -7.80 16.70 4.50
C LEU A 180 -9.16 16.67 3.78
N ALA A 181 -10.22 16.19 4.44
CA ALA A 181 -11.59 16.22 3.92
C ALA A 181 -12.06 17.67 3.68
N ASP A 182 -11.87 18.53 4.67
CA ASP A 182 -12.20 19.96 4.54
C ASP A 182 -11.42 20.63 3.40
N PHE A 183 -10.14 20.29 3.24
CA PHE A 183 -9.30 20.78 2.16
C PHE A 183 -9.82 20.31 0.79
N CYS A 184 -10.16 19.02 0.65
CA CYS A 184 -10.72 18.49 -0.59
C CYS A 184 -12.04 19.15 -0.97
N VAL A 185 -12.91 19.40 0.01
CA VAL A 185 -14.19 20.09 -0.21
C VAL A 185 -13.97 21.56 -0.61
N ALA A 186 -13.07 22.27 0.07
CA ALA A 186 -12.79 23.69 -0.19
C ALA A 186 -12.20 23.93 -1.60
N HIS A 187 -11.40 22.99 -2.10
CA HIS A 187 -10.74 23.10 -3.41
C HIS A 187 -11.39 22.25 -4.51
N ASP A 188 -12.56 21.66 -4.23
CA ASP A 188 -13.31 20.78 -5.15
C ASP A 188 -12.44 19.64 -5.75
N LEU A 189 -11.66 18.97 -4.89
CA LEU A 189 -10.78 17.88 -5.29
C LEU A 189 -11.46 16.52 -5.18
N THR A 190 -11.18 15.63 -6.12
CA THR A 190 -11.49 14.19 -5.99
C THR A 190 -10.32 13.47 -5.34
N ALA A 191 -10.60 12.65 -4.32
CA ALA A 191 -9.60 11.87 -3.61
C ALA A 191 -9.52 10.43 -4.16
N ILE A 192 -8.31 9.98 -4.50
CA ILE A 192 -8.00 8.56 -4.75
C ILE A 192 -7.28 8.05 -3.51
N CYS A 193 -7.91 7.11 -2.80
CA CYS A 193 -7.43 6.59 -1.52
C CYS A 193 -6.95 5.15 -1.70
N ASP A 194 -5.64 4.95 -1.77
CA ASP A 194 -5.01 3.63 -1.71
C ASP A 194 -4.99 3.17 -0.25
N GLU A 195 -6.03 2.41 0.13
CA GLU A 195 -6.25 1.93 1.49
C GLU A 195 -6.00 0.42 1.63
N VAL A 196 -5.14 -0.15 0.79
CA VAL A 196 -4.86 -1.60 0.75
C VAL A 196 -4.37 -2.19 2.07
N TRP A 197 -3.80 -1.35 2.95
CA TRP A 197 -3.27 -1.75 4.26
C TRP A 197 -4.27 -1.66 5.41
N GLU A 198 -5.53 -1.33 5.13
CA GLU A 198 -6.59 -1.04 6.09
C GLU A 198 -6.81 -2.10 7.19
N HIS A 199 -6.44 -3.37 6.94
CA HIS A 199 -6.53 -4.48 7.89
C HIS A 199 -5.22 -4.80 8.61
N VAL A 200 -4.12 -4.20 8.20
CA VAL A 200 -2.79 -4.42 8.81
C VAL A 200 -2.46 -3.24 9.70
N THR A 201 -3.14 -3.18 10.84
CA THR A 201 -3.01 -2.13 11.88
C THR A 201 -2.72 -2.78 13.23
N PHE A 202 -1.96 -2.10 14.09
CA PHE A 202 -1.42 -2.64 15.33
C PHE A 202 -1.84 -1.83 16.54
N ASP A 203 -1.57 -2.36 17.74
CA ASP A 203 -1.78 -1.69 19.02
C ASP A 203 -3.23 -1.21 19.24
N GLY A 204 -4.21 -1.97 18.72
CA GLY A 204 -5.62 -1.61 18.75
C GLY A 204 -6.03 -0.48 17.82
N GLY A 205 -5.11 0.02 16.99
CA GLY A 205 -5.39 1.05 15.99
C GLY A 205 -6.44 0.59 14.98
N ARG A 206 -7.31 1.51 14.57
CA ARG A 206 -8.34 1.29 13.54
C ARG A 206 -8.12 2.22 12.37
N HIS A 207 -8.17 1.67 11.18
CA HIS A 207 -8.19 2.45 9.96
C HIS A 207 -9.50 3.24 9.85
N LEU A 208 -9.38 4.51 9.50
CA LEU A 208 -10.52 5.38 9.19
C LEU A 208 -10.48 5.72 7.70
N PRO A 209 -11.50 5.31 6.91
CA PRO A 209 -11.53 5.59 5.49
C PRO A 209 -11.96 7.02 5.21
N LEU A 210 -11.24 7.71 4.33
CA LEU A 210 -11.53 9.13 4.00
C LEU A 210 -12.94 9.32 3.42
N ILE A 211 -13.46 8.33 2.68
CA ILE A 211 -14.83 8.36 2.11
C ILE A 211 -15.92 8.52 3.17
N GLY A 212 -15.65 8.17 4.44
CA GLY A 212 -16.58 8.30 5.56
C GLY A 212 -16.64 9.70 6.18
N PHE A 213 -15.77 10.62 5.78
CA PHE A 213 -15.76 11.98 6.32
C PHE A 213 -16.78 12.89 5.62
N PRO A 214 -17.27 13.96 6.29
CA PRO A 214 -18.23 14.89 5.71
C PRO A 214 -17.78 15.44 4.35
N GLY A 215 -18.66 15.44 3.37
CA GLY A 215 -18.39 15.94 2.02
C GLY A 215 -17.53 15.03 1.13
N MET A 216 -17.01 13.89 1.65
CA MET A 216 -16.09 13.03 0.89
C MET A 216 -16.78 11.90 0.12
N ARG A 217 -18.03 11.54 0.46
CA ARG A 217 -18.75 10.43 -0.18
C ARG A 217 -18.80 10.53 -1.70
N GLU A 218 -19.09 11.70 -2.23
CA GLU A 218 -19.32 11.92 -3.66
C GLU A 218 -18.02 12.22 -4.44
N ARG A 219 -16.89 12.34 -3.73
CA ARG A 219 -15.60 12.74 -4.31
C ARG A 219 -14.45 11.80 -3.95
N THR A 220 -14.73 10.58 -3.48
CA THR A 220 -13.68 9.62 -3.11
C THR A 220 -13.76 8.34 -3.92
N VAL A 221 -12.61 7.88 -4.39
CA VAL A 221 -12.38 6.53 -4.89
C VAL A 221 -11.55 5.79 -3.83
N LYS A 222 -12.20 4.90 -3.08
CA LYS A 222 -11.55 4.03 -2.09
C LYS A 222 -11.06 2.75 -2.77
N ILE A 223 -9.79 2.41 -2.61
CA ILE A 223 -9.17 1.21 -3.19
C ILE A 223 -8.81 0.22 -2.09
N GLY A 224 -9.27 -1.02 -2.23
CA GLY A 224 -8.96 -2.14 -1.34
C GLY A 224 -8.29 -3.30 -2.05
N SER A 225 -7.72 -4.24 -1.28
CA SER A 225 -6.99 -5.38 -1.83
C SER A 225 -7.14 -6.64 -0.98
N ALA A 226 -7.75 -7.68 -1.54
CA ALA A 226 -7.78 -9.00 -0.93
C ALA A 226 -6.36 -9.58 -0.73
N GLY A 227 -5.42 -9.23 -1.63
CA GLY A 227 -4.04 -9.66 -1.53
C GLY A 227 -3.33 -9.19 -0.26
N LYS A 228 -3.75 -8.05 0.31
CA LYS A 228 -3.22 -7.55 1.59
C LYS A 228 -4.01 -8.06 2.78
N ILE A 229 -5.34 -8.18 2.66
CA ILE A 229 -6.20 -8.73 3.72
C ILE A 229 -5.81 -10.17 4.05
N PHE A 230 -5.62 -11.01 3.02
CA PHE A 230 -5.37 -12.45 3.17
C PHE A 230 -3.92 -12.87 2.97
N ALA A 231 -2.97 -11.94 2.82
CA ALA A 231 -1.58 -12.24 2.46
C ALA A 231 -1.46 -13.09 1.17
N LEU A 232 -2.38 -12.91 0.22
CA LEU A 232 -2.48 -13.61 -1.06
C LEU A 232 -2.24 -12.64 -2.22
N THR A 233 -1.09 -11.95 -2.22
CA THR A 233 -0.78 -10.89 -3.21
C THR A 233 -0.81 -11.38 -4.65
N GLY A 234 -0.48 -12.65 -4.89
CA GLY A 234 -0.52 -13.30 -6.20
C GLY A 234 -1.92 -13.53 -6.76
N PHE A 235 -2.98 -13.47 -5.95
CA PHE A 235 -4.37 -13.60 -6.42
C PHE A 235 -4.79 -12.41 -7.29
N LYS A 236 -4.16 -11.27 -7.10
CA LYS A 236 -4.46 -10.06 -7.89
C LYS A 236 -5.94 -9.69 -7.89
N VAL A 237 -6.63 -9.83 -6.75
CA VAL A 237 -8.01 -9.37 -6.57
C VAL A 237 -8.01 -8.14 -5.69
N GLY A 238 -8.54 -7.05 -6.20
CA GLY A 238 -8.78 -5.80 -5.52
C GLY A 238 -10.11 -5.19 -5.97
N TRP A 239 -10.39 -3.99 -5.51
CA TRP A 239 -11.63 -3.27 -5.87
C TRP A 239 -11.48 -1.78 -5.71
N MET A 240 -12.35 -1.05 -6.40
CA MET A 240 -12.64 0.37 -6.21
C MET A 240 -14.05 0.51 -5.64
N CYS A 241 -14.22 1.41 -4.67
CA CYS A 241 -15.52 1.81 -4.15
C CYS A 241 -15.68 3.31 -4.33
N ALA A 242 -16.78 3.74 -4.95
CA ALA A 242 -17.08 5.14 -5.20
C ALA A 242 -18.59 5.36 -5.36
N ALA A 243 -19.06 6.59 -5.13
CA ALA A 243 -20.46 6.96 -5.40
C ALA A 243 -20.86 6.67 -6.86
N PRO A 244 -22.13 6.38 -7.16
CA PRO A 244 -22.56 5.90 -8.46
C PRO A 244 -22.15 6.74 -9.67
N PRO A 245 -22.09 8.10 -9.60
CA PRO A 245 -21.57 8.90 -10.71
C PRO A 245 -20.11 8.59 -11.07
N LEU A 246 -19.23 8.53 -10.04
CA LEU A 246 -17.83 8.16 -10.21
C LEU A 246 -17.70 6.70 -10.64
N ALA A 247 -18.39 5.78 -9.96
CA ALA A 247 -18.31 4.34 -10.25
C ALA A 247 -18.60 4.03 -11.71
N ARG A 248 -19.57 4.71 -12.34
CA ARG A 248 -19.88 4.52 -13.78
C ARG A 248 -18.71 4.89 -14.69
N VAL A 249 -17.98 5.95 -14.39
CA VAL A 249 -16.83 6.39 -15.19
C VAL A 249 -15.64 5.46 -14.97
N LEU A 250 -15.37 5.11 -13.72
CA LEU A 250 -14.31 4.15 -13.33
C LEU A 250 -14.49 2.79 -14.00
N ALA A 251 -15.75 2.28 -14.02
CA ALA A 251 -16.08 1.01 -14.68
C ALA A 251 -15.77 1.03 -16.19
N LYS A 252 -15.91 2.18 -16.85
CA LYS A 252 -15.57 2.30 -18.29
C LYS A 252 -14.06 2.21 -18.53
N ALA A 253 -13.24 2.82 -17.68
CA ALA A 253 -11.79 2.69 -17.77
C ALA A 253 -11.34 1.26 -17.48
N HIS A 254 -11.84 0.66 -16.41
CA HIS A 254 -11.60 -0.75 -16.05
C HIS A 254 -11.95 -1.71 -17.21
N GLN A 255 -13.09 -1.52 -17.87
CA GLN A 255 -13.55 -2.34 -18.98
C GLN A 255 -12.50 -2.49 -20.09
N PHE A 256 -11.73 -1.44 -20.38
CA PHE A 256 -10.75 -1.43 -21.46
C PHE A 256 -9.30 -1.67 -21.00
N LEU A 257 -9.08 -1.84 -19.70
CA LEU A 257 -7.78 -2.25 -19.15
C LEU A 257 -7.67 -3.78 -19.04
N THR A 258 -8.55 -4.38 -18.26
CA THR A 258 -8.51 -5.82 -17.97
C THR A 258 -9.83 -6.53 -18.30
N PHE A 259 -10.90 -5.80 -18.55
CA PHE A 259 -12.27 -6.24 -18.71
C PHE A 259 -12.86 -6.88 -17.46
N THR A 260 -12.17 -7.86 -16.86
CA THR A 260 -12.63 -8.56 -15.65
C THR A 260 -11.48 -9.32 -14.99
N THR A 261 -11.68 -9.73 -13.75
CA THR A 261 -10.75 -10.54 -12.96
C THR A 261 -11.19 -12.01 -13.00
N PRO A 262 -10.28 -13.00 -12.94
CA PRO A 262 -10.61 -14.42 -12.96
C PRO A 262 -11.72 -14.81 -11.97
N PRO A 263 -12.79 -15.49 -12.43
CA PRO A 263 -13.96 -15.74 -11.60
C PRO A 263 -13.70 -16.64 -10.39
N ASN A 264 -12.83 -17.63 -10.54
CA ASN A 264 -12.47 -18.53 -9.44
C ASN A 264 -11.84 -17.81 -8.25
N LEU A 265 -11.02 -16.80 -8.52
CA LEU A 265 -10.40 -15.97 -7.48
C LEU A 265 -11.41 -15.01 -6.86
N GLN A 266 -12.37 -14.53 -7.63
CA GLN A 266 -13.45 -13.71 -7.10
C GLN A 266 -14.35 -14.50 -6.15
N TRP A 267 -14.71 -15.75 -6.50
CA TRP A 267 -15.47 -16.65 -5.62
C TRP A 267 -14.74 -16.91 -4.30
N ALA A 268 -13.44 -17.21 -4.38
CA ALA A 268 -12.62 -17.45 -3.20
C ALA A 268 -12.55 -16.24 -2.27
N VAL A 269 -12.38 -15.04 -2.84
CA VAL A 269 -12.32 -13.80 -2.06
C VAL A 269 -13.67 -13.46 -1.46
N ALA A 270 -14.77 -13.69 -2.17
CA ALA A 270 -16.12 -13.49 -1.62
C ALA A 270 -16.36 -14.39 -0.39
N GLU A 271 -16.03 -15.68 -0.46
CA GLU A 271 -16.10 -16.61 0.66
C GLU A 271 -15.16 -16.18 1.80
N GLY A 272 -13.93 -15.76 1.47
CA GLY A 272 -12.95 -15.29 2.45
C GLY A 272 -13.43 -14.07 3.23
N LEU A 273 -13.97 -13.05 2.56
CA LEU A 273 -14.51 -11.85 3.21
C LEU A 273 -15.72 -12.16 4.10
N ALA A 274 -16.48 -13.20 3.77
CA ALA A 274 -17.64 -13.61 4.57
C ALA A 274 -17.26 -14.45 5.81
N THR A 275 -16.14 -15.21 5.77
CA THR A 275 -15.91 -16.28 6.75
C THR A 275 -14.56 -16.20 7.48
N GLN A 276 -13.59 -15.40 7.01
CA GLN A 276 -12.21 -15.46 7.50
C GLN A 276 -11.79 -14.27 8.39
N ASP A 277 -12.76 -13.58 9.03
CA ASP A 277 -12.45 -12.49 9.98
C ASP A 277 -11.52 -12.97 11.12
N GLY A 278 -11.70 -14.20 11.61
CA GLY A 278 -10.81 -14.80 12.62
C GLY A 278 -9.37 -14.95 12.14
N TRP A 279 -9.18 -15.45 10.91
CA TRP A 279 -7.84 -15.55 10.32
C TRP A 279 -7.16 -14.17 10.18
N VAL A 280 -7.92 -13.15 9.77
CA VAL A 280 -7.40 -11.78 9.64
C VAL A 280 -6.95 -11.22 10.99
N GLN A 281 -7.71 -11.49 12.07
CA GLN A 281 -7.33 -11.09 13.43
C GLN A 281 -6.05 -11.82 13.90
N ASP A 282 -5.98 -13.13 13.69
CA ASP A 282 -4.79 -13.93 14.04
C ASP A 282 -3.57 -13.49 13.22
N ALA A 283 -3.74 -13.17 11.94
CA ALA A 283 -2.67 -12.63 11.11
C ALA A 283 -2.16 -11.28 11.65
N ARG A 284 -3.05 -10.38 12.08
CA ARG A 284 -2.67 -9.11 12.72
C ARG A 284 -1.82 -9.34 13.96
N HIS A 285 -2.22 -10.28 14.84
CA HIS A 285 -1.45 -10.61 16.05
C HIS A 285 -0.06 -11.17 15.71
N ARG A 286 0.02 -12.08 14.73
CA ARG A 286 1.32 -12.60 14.26
C ARG A 286 2.19 -11.49 13.67
N PHE A 287 1.63 -10.62 12.85
CA PHE A 287 2.38 -9.51 12.25
C PHE A 287 2.84 -8.50 13.30
N GLN A 288 2.00 -8.19 14.29
CA GLN A 288 2.40 -7.34 15.41
C GLN A 288 3.54 -7.96 16.21
N ALA A 289 3.48 -9.27 16.51
CA ALA A 289 4.56 -9.97 17.18
C ALA A 289 5.87 -9.92 16.38
N GLY A 290 5.82 -10.12 15.06
CA GLY A 290 6.98 -10.01 14.17
C GLY A 290 7.56 -8.58 14.15
N ARG A 291 6.69 -7.55 14.10
CA ARG A 291 7.08 -6.14 14.25
C ARG A 291 7.82 -5.90 15.56
N ASP A 292 7.25 -6.33 16.67
CA ASP A 292 7.80 -6.10 18.01
C ASP A 292 9.14 -6.83 18.20
N ARG A 293 9.25 -8.06 17.68
CA ARG A 293 10.50 -8.83 17.64
C ARG A 293 11.59 -8.08 16.87
N LEU A 294 11.31 -7.68 15.63
CA LEU A 294 12.27 -6.97 14.79
C LEU A 294 12.64 -5.62 15.39
N ALA A 295 11.66 -4.85 15.87
CA ALA A 295 11.88 -3.54 16.50
C ALA A 295 12.75 -3.65 17.75
N SER A 296 12.47 -4.60 18.64
CA SER A 296 13.26 -4.84 19.84
C SER A 296 14.70 -5.25 19.51
N GLY A 297 14.86 -6.19 18.56
CA GLY A 297 16.18 -6.65 18.14
C GLY A 297 17.04 -5.54 17.52
N LEU A 298 16.45 -4.69 16.67
CA LEU A 298 17.13 -3.53 16.08
C LEU A 298 17.51 -2.49 17.14
N ARG A 299 16.61 -2.17 18.10
CA ARG A 299 16.96 -1.28 19.24
C ARG A 299 18.11 -1.84 20.07
N ASN A 300 18.11 -3.14 20.36
CA ASN A 300 19.18 -3.82 21.07
C ASN A 300 20.50 -3.87 20.27
N ALA A 301 20.45 -3.69 18.96
CA ALA A 301 21.60 -3.52 18.09
C ALA A 301 22.04 -2.05 17.94
N GLY A 302 21.40 -1.10 18.65
CA GLY A 302 21.76 0.32 18.65
C GLY A 302 21.14 1.14 17.52
N PHE A 303 20.01 0.69 16.95
CA PHE A 303 19.28 1.44 15.94
C PHE A 303 18.11 2.23 16.54
N ALA A 304 17.89 3.44 16.03
CA ALA A 304 16.72 4.27 16.32
C ALA A 304 15.54 3.83 15.44
N VAL A 305 14.69 2.97 15.96
CA VAL A 305 13.52 2.45 15.27
C VAL A 305 12.38 3.45 15.36
N LEU A 306 11.85 3.86 14.19
CA LEU A 306 10.71 4.76 14.07
C LEU A 306 9.39 4.06 14.46
N PRO A 307 8.34 4.81 14.84
CA PRO A 307 7.01 4.25 15.07
C PRO A 307 6.49 3.44 13.87
N SER A 308 5.85 2.31 14.14
CA SER A 308 5.20 1.48 13.12
C SER A 308 3.83 1.05 13.65
N ALA A 309 2.78 1.72 13.19
CA ALA A 309 1.40 1.49 13.61
C ALA A 309 0.63 0.58 12.65
N ALA A 310 1.17 0.33 11.44
CA ALA A 310 0.47 -0.40 10.40
C ALA A 310 1.44 -0.95 9.34
N THR A 311 0.91 -1.63 8.34
CA THR A 311 1.59 -2.23 7.20
C THR A 311 2.48 -3.44 7.56
N TYR A 312 3.35 -3.86 6.66
CA TYR A 312 4.31 -4.95 6.88
C TYR A 312 5.72 -4.44 7.22
N PHE A 313 5.84 -3.14 7.51
CA PHE A 313 7.13 -2.48 7.56
C PHE A 313 7.38 -1.76 8.89
N LEU A 314 8.66 -1.67 9.23
CA LEU A 314 9.17 -0.68 10.17
C LEU A 314 10.39 0.00 9.56
N SER A 315 10.70 1.19 10.06
CA SER A 315 11.81 1.98 9.55
C SER A 315 12.78 2.35 10.66
N VAL A 316 14.03 2.58 10.26
CA VAL A 316 15.14 3.00 11.13
C VAL A 316 15.65 4.34 10.65
N ASP A 317 15.85 5.29 11.57
CA ASP A 317 16.56 6.54 11.31
C ASP A 317 18.07 6.33 11.52
N LEU A 318 18.84 6.47 10.44
CA LEU A 318 20.29 6.25 10.45
C LEU A 318 21.01 7.34 11.22
N THR A 319 20.60 8.60 11.07
CA THR A 319 21.21 9.74 11.76
C THR A 319 20.99 9.62 13.27
N ALA A 320 19.77 9.35 13.69
CA ALA A 320 19.44 9.10 15.10
C ALA A 320 20.12 7.83 15.66
N SER A 321 20.49 6.89 14.79
CA SER A 321 21.29 5.71 15.12
C SER A 321 22.80 5.98 15.19
N GLY A 322 23.24 7.22 15.00
CA GLY A 322 24.66 7.59 14.99
C GLY A 322 25.44 7.10 13.75
N LEU A 323 24.75 6.88 12.64
CA LEU A 323 25.37 6.45 11.37
C LEU A 323 25.47 7.61 10.40
N ALA A 324 26.69 7.93 9.97
CA ALA A 324 26.99 9.02 9.03
C ALA A 324 27.04 8.50 7.59
N MET A 325 25.93 7.86 7.13
CA MET A 325 25.79 7.39 5.75
C MET A 325 24.34 7.55 5.30
N ASP A 326 24.11 7.65 4.00
CA ASP A 326 22.78 7.67 3.43
C ASP A 326 22.14 6.27 3.38
N ASP A 327 20.85 6.24 3.13
CA ASP A 327 20.03 5.03 3.15
C ASP A 327 20.34 4.06 1.99
N VAL A 328 20.80 4.56 0.85
CA VAL A 328 21.22 3.74 -0.29
C VAL A 328 22.53 3.04 0.07
N THR A 329 23.54 3.78 0.52
CA THR A 329 24.84 3.25 0.95
C THR A 329 24.65 2.23 2.09
N PHE A 330 23.77 2.55 3.06
CA PHE A 330 23.45 1.62 4.15
C PHE A 330 22.86 0.32 3.62
N SER A 331 21.83 0.40 2.75
CA SER A 331 21.14 -0.77 2.24
C SER A 331 22.06 -1.67 1.42
N GLU A 332 22.93 -1.08 0.60
CA GLU A 332 23.91 -1.81 -0.19
C GLU A 332 24.95 -2.53 0.69
N ARG A 333 25.54 -1.80 1.64
CA ARG A 333 26.51 -2.38 2.58
C ARG A 333 25.89 -3.47 3.43
N LEU A 334 24.64 -3.29 3.89
CA LEU A 334 23.95 -4.30 4.70
C LEU A 334 23.78 -5.63 3.93
N VAL A 335 23.46 -5.55 2.62
CA VAL A 335 23.38 -6.77 1.78
C VAL A 335 24.75 -7.41 1.61
N ASP A 336 25.77 -6.64 1.29
CA ASP A 336 27.08 -7.17 0.93
C ASP A 336 27.85 -7.70 2.15
N GLU A 337 27.76 -6.99 3.27
CA GLU A 337 28.55 -7.23 4.48
C GLU A 337 27.79 -8.08 5.51
N ALA A 338 26.50 -7.78 5.72
CA ALA A 338 25.66 -8.45 6.73
C ALA A 338 24.70 -9.50 6.15
N LYS A 339 24.61 -9.65 4.83
CA LYS A 339 23.68 -10.60 4.16
C LYS A 339 22.21 -10.37 4.52
N VAL A 340 21.80 -9.12 4.72
CA VAL A 340 20.41 -8.71 4.96
C VAL A 340 20.03 -7.59 4.01
N ALA A 341 18.98 -7.77 3.22
CA ALA A 341 18.49 -6.76 2.29
C ALA A 341 17.36 -5.94 2.90
N THR A 342 17.40 -4.64 2.64
CA THR A 342 16.43 -3.63 3.06
C THR A 342 16.10 -2.71 1.88
N ILE A 343 15.19 -1.75 2.07
CA ILE A 343 14.89 -0.76 1.03
C ILE A 343 15.18 0.65 1.55
N PRO A 344 15.99 1.45 0.83
CA PRO A 344 16.18 2.86 1.15
C PRO A 344 14.88 3.64 0.94
N VAL A 345 14.51 4.49 1.91
CA VAL A 345 13.26 5.26 1.84
C VAL A 345 13.37 6.41 0.84
N SER A 346 14.56 6.88 0.54
CA SER A 346 14.80 7.89 -0.52
C SER A 346 14.23 7.46 -1.88
N ALA A 347 14.20 6.17 -2.17
CA ALA A 347 13.66 5.63 -3.42
C ALA A 347 12.13 5.81 -3.58
N PHE A 348 11.42 6.19 -2.53
CA PHE A 348 9.99 6.50 -2.56
C PHE A 348 9.70 7.99 -2.75
N TYR A 349 10.72 8.80 -3.04
CA TYR A 349 10.58 10.22 -3.34
C TYR A 349 10.88 10.50 -4.81
N ALA A 350 10.06 11.32 -5.42
CA ALA A 350 10.31 11.81 -6.78
C ALA A 350 11.25 13.03 -6.78
N GLU A 351 11.23 13.81 -5.71
CA GLU A 351 12.05 15.01 -5.49
C GLU A 351 12.32 15.22 -4.00
N ASP A 352 13.40 15.91 -3.66
CA ASP A 352 13.81 16.28 -2.28
C ASP A 352 13.69 15.11 -1.27
N PRO A 353 14.42 13.99 -1.48
CA PRO A 353 14.24 12.79 -0.68
C PRO A 353 14.74 12.95 0.77
N VAL A 354 14.11 12.22 1.68
CA VAL A 354 14.69 11.85 2.97
C VAL A 354 15.71 10.75 2.70
N THR A 355 16.97 10.95 3.09
CA THR A 355 18.10 10.06 2.74
C THR A 355 18.70 9.32 3.93
N ASN A 356 18.07 9.43 5.11
CA ASN A 356 18.56 8.84 6.35
C ASN A 356 17.61 7.81 6.96
N VAL A 357 16.64 7.28 6.18
CA VAL A 357 15.67 6.31 6.66
C VAL A 357 15.69 5.05 5.81
N VAL A 358 15.69 3.89 6.47
CA VAL A 358 15.70 2.58 5.82
C VAL A 358 14.51 1.76 6.28
N ARG A 359 13.82 1.11 5.33
CA ARG A 359 12.64 0.27 5.59
C ARG A 359 12.99 -1.20 5.65
N PHE A 360 12.47 -1.89 6.69
CA PHE A 360 12.52 -3.34 6.89
C PHE A 360 11.12 -3.95 6.81
N CYS A 361 11.01 -5.17 6.29
CA CYS A 361 9.78 -5.98 6.32
C CYS A 361 9.87 -7.02 7.44
N PHE A 362 8.88 -7.09 8.30
CA PHE A 362 8.85 -7.99 9.46
C PHE A 362 7.90 -9.20 9.31
N VAL A 363 7.17 -9.31 8.22
CA VAL A 363 6.22 -10.43 8.00
C VAL A 363 6.94 -11.66 7.43
N LYS A 364 7.86 -12.17 8.24
CA LYS A 364 8.72 -13.31 7.98
C LYS A 364 8.55 -14.34 9.11
N GLU A 365 9.00 -15.57 8.86
CA GLU A 365 9.09 -16.58 9.92
C GLU A 365 10.04 -16.11 11.04
N ASP A 366 9.72 -16.45 12.29
CA ASP A 366 10.48 -16.01 13.47
C ASP A 366 11.96 -16.34 13.37
N ALA A 367 12.31 -17.55 12.90
CA ALA A 367 13.70 -17.97 12.72
C ALA A 367 14.46 -17.11 11.71
N VAL A 368 13.79 -16.66 10.64
CA VAL A 368 14.36 -15.77 9.63
C VAL A 368 14.64 -14.39 10.22
N LEU A 369 13.71 -13.86 11.03
CA LEU A 369 13.91 -12.59 11.73
C LEU A 369 15.07 -12.67 12.74
N ASP A 370 15.17 -13.75 13.50
CA ASP A 370 16.23 -13.95 14.49
C ASP A 370 17.61 -14.04 13.82
N GLU A 371 17.71 -14.77 12.71
CA GLU A 371 18.95 -14.87 11.93
C GLU A 371 19.35 -13.50 11.36
N ALA A 372 18.40 -12.78 10.74
CA ALA A 372 18.67 -11.45 10.21
C ALA A 372 19.12 -10.48 11.31
N LEU A 373 18.48 -10.51 12.48
CA LEU A 373 18.86 -9.69 13.64
C LEU A 373 20.26 -10.01 14.16
N ALA A 374 20.64 -11.29 14.22
CA ALA A 374 21.99 -11.70 14.61
C ALA A 374 23.05 -11.14 13.64
N GLN A 375 22.81 -11.24 12.33
CA GLN A 375 23.68 -10.72 11.28
C GLN A 375 23.81 -9.20 11.35
N VAL A 376 22.67 -8.49 11.45
CA VAL A 376 22.63 -7.02 11.57
C VAL A 376 23.35 -6.52 12.84
N LYS A 377 23.15 -7.20 13.96
CA LYS A 377 23.81 -6.86 15.22
C LYS A 377 25.33 -7.06 15.14
N ALA A 378 25.79 -8.18 14.59
CA ALA A 378 27.23 -8.45 14.40
C ALA A 378 27.87 -7.38 13.50
N TRP A 379 27.22 -7.06 12.41
CA TRP A 379 27.68 -6.01 11.47
C TRP A 379 27.73 -4.64 12.14
N ARG A 380 26.68 -4.26 12.88
CA ARG A 380 26.62 -2.97 13.59
C ARG A 380 27.74 -2.83 14.63
N THR A 381 28.05 -3.92 15.33
CA THR A 381 29.16 -3.95 16.30
C THR A 381 30.51 -3.78 15.62
N ALA A 382 30.68 -4.30 14.41
CA ALA A 382 31.93 -4.17 13.65
C ALA A 382 32.14 -2.75 13.05
N LEU A 383 31.10 -1.95 12.97
CA LEU A 383 31.20 -0.55 12.53
C LEU A 383 31.74 0.40 13.61
N GLY A 384 31.71 0.01 14.88
CA GLY A 384 32.14 0.80 16.04
C GLY A 384 31.00 1.54 16.69
#